data_6a159599424c5cbc763aae7f855e5c47
#
_entry.id   6a159599424c5cbc763aae7f855e5c47
#
_cell.length_a   1.000
_cell.length_b   1.000
_cell.length_c   1.000
_cell.angle_alpha   90.00
_cell.angle_beta   90.00
_cell.angle_gamma   90.00
#
_symmetry.space_group_name_H-M   'P 1'
#
loop_
_entity.id
_entity.type
_entity.pdbx_description
1 polymer ?
#
loop_
_entity_poly.entity_id
_entity_poly.type
_entity_poly.pdbx_seq_one_letter_code
_entity_poly.pdbx_strand_id
1 'polypeptide(L)' 'HEAIRRIAALKEDESEYVRKSVGNALRDISKKYPAFIKAELETWTLDSKAIQQVYQLASKFLSKEHDFSNGNP' A
#
# COMPACT_ATOMS: atom_id res chain seq x y z
N HIS A 1 -7.04 9.22 7.22
CA HIS A 1 -6.15 10.34 6.98
C HIS A 1 -6.33 10.84 5.56
N GLU A 2 -6.60 12.13 5.40
CA GLU A 2 -6.99 12.65 4.09
C GLU A 2 -5.89 12.52 3.04
N ALA A 3 -4.66 12.76 3.41
CA ALA A 3 -3.55 12.66 2.46
C ALA A 3 -3.44 11.23 1.92
N ILE A 4 -3.62 10.27 2.78
CA ILE A 4 -3.55 8.86 2.38
C ILE A 4 -4.70 8.54 1.43
N ARG A 5 -5.89 9.06 1.72
CA ARG A 5 -7.04 8.84 0.86
C ARG A 5 -6.84 9.42 -0.53
N ARG A 6 -6.25 10.61 -0.61
CA ARG A 6 -6.01 11.25 -1.89
C ARG A 6 -5.04 10.45 -2.73
N ILE A 7 -3.99 9.98 -2.09
CA ILE A 7 -3.00 9.17 -2.80
C ILE A 7 -3.63 7.84 -3.21
N ALA A 8 -4.39 7.22 -2.31
CA ALA A 8 -5.00 5.94 -2.59
C ALA A 8 -6.03 6.04 -3.71
N ALA A 9 -6.63 7.19 -3.91
CA ALA A 9 -7.62 7.36 -4.97
C ALA A 9 -7.00 7.16 -6.34
N LEU A 10 -5.69 7.25 -6.46
CA LEU A 10 -5.00 7.07 -7.73
C LEU A 10 -4.62 5.62 -8.00
N LYS A 11 -5.02 4.71 -7.13
CA LYS A 11 -4.63 3.31 -7.27
C LYS A 11 -5.20 2.65 -8.52
N GLU A 12 -6.24 3.23 -9.09
CA GLU A 12 -6.85 2.71 -10.30
C GLU A 12 -6.52 3.53 -11.53
N ASP A 13 -5.56 4.43 -11.42
CA ASP A 13 -5.16 5.24 -12.56
C ASP A 13 -4.71 4.35 -13.71
N GLU A 14 -4.99 4.77 -14.94
CA GLU A 14 -4.62 3.99 -16.11
C GLU A 14 -3.13 3.88 -16.29
N SER A 15 -2.39 4.86 -15.79
CA SER A 15 -0.95 4.88 -15.95
C SER A 15 -0.28 3.98 -14.92
N GLU A 16 0.48 3.02 -15.39
CA GLU A 16 1.23 2.16 -14.51
C GLU A 16 2.25 2.96 -13.72
N TYR A 17 2.81 3.98 -14.35
CA TYR A 17 3.76 4.85 -13.68
C TYR A 17 3.12 5.51 -12.46
N VAL A 18 1.91 6.03 -12.63
CA VAL A 18 1.19 6.66 -11.53
C VAL A 18 0.89 5.64 -10.43
N ARG A 19 0.45 4.45 -10.83
CA ARG A 19 0.13 3.41 -9.85
C ARG A 19 1.36 3.01 -9.03
N LYS A 20 2.50 2.88 -9.69
CA LYS A 20 3.73 2.55 -8.98
C LYS A 20 4.13 3.66 -8.01
N SER A 21 3.95 4.91 -8.44
CA SER A 21 4.25 6.04 -7.58
C SER A 21 3.36 6.04 -6.35
N VAL A 22 2.08 5.71 -6.54
CA VAL A 22 1.14 5.63 -5.43
C VAL A 22 1.58 4.54 -4.45
N GLY A 23 1.90 3.37 -4.97
CA GLY A 23 2.33 2.27 -4.11
C GLY A 23 3.57 2.63 -3.31
N ASN A 24 4.54 3.26 -3.96
CA ASN A 24 5.77 3.67 -3.29
C ASN A 24 5.50 4.75 -2.23
N ALA A 25 4.62 5.69 -2.55
CA ALA A 25 4.28 6.74 -1.61
C ALA A 25 3.61 6.16 -0.36
N LEU A 26 2.67 5.25 -0.56
CA LEU A 26 2.00 4.61 0.56
C LEU A 26 2.98 3.76 1.37
N ARG A 27 3.90 3.09 0.69
CA ARG A 27 4.91 2.31 1.39
C ARG A 27 5.77 3.20 2.28
N ASP A 28 6.17 4.37 1.76
CA ASP A 28 6.97 5.29 2.55
C ASP A 28 6.20 5.80 3.76
N ILE A 29 4.93 6.11 3.57
CA ILE A 29 4.09 6.56 4.68
C ILE A 29 3.95 5.45 5.72
N SER A 30 3.89 4.20 5.29
CA SER A 30 3.72 3.09 6.21
C SER A 30 4.89 2.91 7.16
N LYS A 31 6.04 3.45 6.80
CA LYS A 31 7.20 3.39 7.68
C LYS A 31 6.97 4.21 8.95
N LYS A 32 6.23 5.30 8.83
CA LYS A 32 5.92 6.15 9.98
C LYS A 32 4.55 5.86 10.57
N TYR A 33 3.61 5.54 9.72
CA TYR A 33 2.21 5.38 10.14
C TYR A 33 1.65 4.06 9.64
N PRO A 34 2.21 2.94 10.06
CA PRO A 34 1.77 1.64 9.54
C PRO A 34 0.30 1.36 9.81
N ALA A 35 -0.22 1.81 10.93
CA ALA A 35 -1.62 1.54 11.26
C ALA A 35 -2.57 2.25 10.30
N PHE A 36 -2.23 3.47 9.90
CA PHE A 36 -3.08 4.20 8.95
C PHE A 36 -3.08 3.54 7.59
N ILE A 37 -1.90 3.11 7.12
CA ILE A 37 -1.81 2.44 5.82
C ILE A 37 -2.52 1.10 5.86
N LYS A 38 -2.33 0.35 6.92
CA LYS A 38 -3.00 -0.93 7.06
C LYS A 38 -4.52 -0.77 7.03
N ALA A 39 -5.03 0.22 7.75
CA ALA A 39 -6.46 0.48 7.77
C ALA A 39 -6.97 0.86 6.38
N GLU A 40 -6.22 1.67 5.66
CA GLU A 40 -6.61 2.06 4.31
C GLU A 40 -6.63 0.85 3.38
N LEU A 41 -5.60 0.02 3.43
CA LEU A 41 -5.51 -1.14 2.56
C LEU A 41 -6.64 -2.13 2.81
N GLU A 42 -7.11 -2.22 4.05
CA GLU A 42 -8.18 -3.14 4.38
C GLU A 42 -9.52 -2.73 3.75
N THR A 43 -9.64 -1.47 3.32
CA THR A 43 -10.85 -1.02 2.65
C THR A 43 -10.84 -1.30 1.15
N TRP A 44 -9.73 -1.76 0.61
CA TRP A 44 -9.60 -1.95 -0.83
C TRP A 44 -10.22 -3.27 -1.25
N THR A 45 -10.83 -3.25 -2.44
CA THR A 45 -11.33 -4.46 -3.09
C THR A 45 -10.27 -4.91 -4.09
N LEU A 46 -9.74 -6.10 -3.90
CA LEU A 46 -8.63 -6.59 -4.72
C LEU A 46 -9.12 -7.41 -5.91
N ASP A 47 -10.07 -6.84 -6.65
CA ASP A 47 -10.65 -7.53 -7.80
C ASP A 47 -10.01 -7.11 -9.13
N SER A 48 -9.03 -6.23 -9.09
CA SER A 48 -8.33 -5.75 -10.26
C SER A 48 -6.84 -5.96 -10.09
N LYS A 49 -6.19 -6.38 -11.17
CA LYS A 49 -4.73 -6.57 -11.11
C LYS A 49 -4.02 -5.26 -10.81
N ALA A 50 -4.56 -4.15 -11.32
CA ALA A 50 -3.96 -2.84 -11.06
C ALA A 50 -3.98 -2.53 -9.58
N ILE A 51 -5.12 -2.76 -8.94
CA ILE A 51 -5.25 -2.51 -7.51
C ILE A 51 -4.36 -3.45 -6.72
N GLN A 52 -4.32 -4.72 -7.13
CA GLN A 52 -3.48 -5.70 -6.45
C GLN A 52 -2.01 -5.30 -6.51
N GLN A 53 -1.58 -4.75 -7.64
CA GLN A 53 -0.20 -4.32 -7.81
C GLN A 53 0.13 -3.20 -6.82
N VAL A 54 -0.75 -2.21 -6.73
CA VAL A 54 -0.54 -1.11 -5.80
C VAL A 54 -0.57 -1.60 -4.36
N TYR A 55 -1.50 -2.50 -4.07
CA TYR A 55 -1.60 -3.09 -2.74
C TYR A 55 -0.30 -3.78 -2.34
N GLN A 56 0.25 -4.57 -3.25
CA GLN A 56 1.49 -5.28 -2.96
C GLN A 56 2.65 -4.32 -2.69
N LEU A 57 2.74 -3.27 -3.48
CA LEU A 57 3.78 -2.28 -3.27
C LEU A 57 3.60 -1.55 -1.94
N ALA A 58 2.37 -1.13 -1.67
CA ALA A 58 2.10 -0.36 -0.46
C ALA A 58 2.30 -1.20 0.80
N SER A 59 1.95 -2.47 0.73
CA SER A 59 2.02 -3.36 1.89
C SER A 59 3.37 -4.07 2.04
N LYS A 60 4.27 -3.83 1.12
CA LYS A 60 5.54 -4.55 1.11
C LYS A 60 6.31 -4.39 2.42
N PHE A 61 6.36 -3.19 2.92
CA PHE A 61 7.06 -2.93 4.16
C PHE A 61 6.35 -3.57 5.35
N LEU A 62 5.03 -3.49 5.36
CA LEU A 62 4.24 -4.10 6.41
C LEU A 62 4.40 -5.62 6.41
N SER A 63 4.34 -6.19 5.21
CA SER A 63 4.51 -7.63 5.06
C SER A 63 5.88 -8.07 5.52
N LYS A 64 6.89 -7.30 5.16
CA LYS A 64 8.25 -7.60 5.55
C LYS A 64 8.41 -7.54 7.07
N GLU A 65 7.80 -6.56 7.68
CA GLU A 65 7.84 -6.42 9.12
C GLU A 65 7.19 -7.62 9.79
N HIS A 66 6.07 -8.05 9.24
CA HIS A 66 5.37 -9.22 9.74
C HIS A 66 6.24 -10.48 9.60
N ASP A 67 6.85 -10.63 8.44
CA ASP A 67 7.74 -11.75 8.20
C ASP A 67 8.89 -11.77 9.17
N PHE A 68 9.44 -10.61 9.44
CA PHE A 68 10.55 -10.51 10.35
C PHE A 68 10.17 -11.01 11.74
N SER A 69 9.01 -10.60 12.19
CA SER A 69 8.59 -11.00 13.53
C SER A 69 8.29 -12.49 13.60
N ASN A 70 7.89 -13.09 12.49
CA ASN A 70 7.66 -14.49 12.41
C ASN A 70 8.92 -15.28 12.24
N GLY A 71 9.71 -14.73 11.41
CA GLY A 71 10.79 -15.44 10.97
C GLY A 71 11.95 -15.39 11.85
N ASN A 72 11.98 -14.93 12.30
CA ASN A 72 12.95 -14.95 12.82
C ASN A 72 13.57 -15.82 12.87
N PRO A 73 13.77 -16.03 12.71
CA PRO A 73 14.48 -16.90 13.00
C PRO A 73 15.58 -16.84 13.01
#